data_68da3609082f91ea48bc5e07c0ef9a75
#
_entry.id   68da3609082f91ea48bc5e07c0ef9a75
#
_cell.length_a   1.000
_cell.length_b   1.000
_cell.length_c   1.000
_cell.angle_alpha   90.00
_cell.angle_beta   90.00
_cell.angle_gamma   90.00
#
_symmetry.space_group_name_H-M   'P 1'
#
loop_
_entity.id
_entity.type
_entity.pdbx_description
1 polymer ?
#
loop_
_entity_poly.entity_id
_entity_poly.type
_entity_poly.pdbx_seq_one_letter_code
_entity_poly.pdbx_strand_id
1 'polypeptide(L)'
;MKKLYSILSLALIVSFSAQAQKKLTEATISYDIVINTGTDKPRAADFFDGATNTIFIKGNKSRTEMVSSLGTQATIIDAAKNNIAILKEFGEQKYLIQLTPANWKEANQKNDNVEFTYSEETKTILGYKCNKAIGKLPDGTTFVVWYTTDLVPENKDFQYVNRSLPGLAMEYESNIGNFKLTYTVSKINLSPVPAAKFDLPKSGYRVMSYEESKGQ
;
A
#
# COMPACT_ATOMS: atom_id res chain seq x y z
N MET A 1 67.81 29.02 14.86
CA MET A 1 66.76 29.20 13.87
C MET A 1 66.00 27.88 13.82
N LYS A 2 64.89 27.78 14.58
CA LYS A 2 64.04 26.58 14.64
C LYS A 2 62.80 26.81 13.74
N LYS A 3 62.67 26.04 12.64
CA LYS A 3 61.53 26.10 11.74
C LYS A 3 60.38 25.33 12.38
N LEU A 4 59.32 26.05 12.72
CA LEU A 4 58.07 25.51 13.22
C LEU A 4 57.24 25.09 12.02
N TYR A 5 57.06 23.77 11.78
CA TYR A 5 56.13 23.25 10.78
C TYR A 5 54.73 23.13 11.41
N SER A 6 53.86 24.08 11.06
CA SER A 6 52.43 23.98 11.34
C SER A 6 51.81 22.95 10.38
N ILE A 7 51.48 21.79 10.91
CA ILE A 7 50.68 20.80 10.21
C ILE A 7 49.23 21.20 10.36
N LEU A 8 48.67 21.81 9.32
CA LEU A 8 47.26 22.12 9.22
C LEU A 8 46.52 20.81 8.82
N SER A 9 46.05 20.07 9.82
CA SER A 9 45.21 18.90 9.62
C SER A 9 43.84 19.36 9.14
N LEU A 10 43.63 19.29 7.83
CA LEU A 10 42.29 19.48 7.22
C LEU A 10 41.45 18.27 7.56
N ALA A 11 40.67 18.36 8.64
CA ALA A 11 39.68 17.39 9.00
C ALA A 11 38.56 17.43 7.94
N LEU A 12 38.57 16.48 7.00
CA LEU A 12 37.52 16.26 6.03
C LEU A 12 36.30 15.70 6.79
N ILE A 13 35.39 16.59 7.17
CA ILE A 13 34.12 16.21 7.77
C ILE A 13 33.30 15.62 6.64
N VAL A 14 33.34 14.30 6.49
CA VAL A 14 32.41 13.55 5.66
C VAL A 14 31.07 13.62 6.38
N SER A 15 30.23 14.57 5.98
CA SER A 15 28.84 14.63 6.41
C SER A 15 28.11 13.43 5.80
N PHE A 16 28.06 12.32 6.54
CA PHE A 16 27.07 11.28 6.26
C PHE A 16 25.70 11.92 6.48
N SER A 17 25.05 12.29 5.41
CA SER A 17 23.63 12.60 5.44
C SER A 17 22.91 11.32 5.86
N ALA A 18 22.75 11.11 7.17
CA ALA A 18 21.84 10.12 7.68
C ALA A 18 20.45 10.52 7.16
N GLN A 19 19.99 9.91 6.10
CA GLN A 19 18.61 10.06 5.68
C GLN A 19 17.75 9.45 6.79
N ALA A 20 17.27 10.33 7.68
CA ALA A 20 16.39 9.92 8.76
C ALA A 20 15.12 9.34 8.12
N GLN A 21 14.81 8.12 8.47
CA GLN A 21 13.55 7.47 8.08
C GLN A 21 12.38 8.37 8.45
N LYS A 22 11.60 8.79 7.46
CA LYS A 22 10.44 9.64 7.70
C LYS A 22 9.26 8.77 8.10
N LYS A 23 8.80 8.93 9.35
CA LYS A 23 7.53 8.35 9.78
C LYS A 23 6.39 8.93 8.96
N LEU A 24 5.59 8.06 8.38
CA LEU A 24 4.44 8.41 7.56
C LEU A 24 3.16 8.27 8.40
N THR A 25 2.78 9.39 9.04
CA THR A 25 1.57 9.48 9.87
C THR A 25 0.36 9.99 9.10
N GLU A 26 0.60 10.76 8.04
CA GLU A 26 -0.43 11.36 7.20
C GLU A 26 0.07 11.46 5.75
N ALA A 27 -0.68 10.90 4.81
CA ALA A 27 -0.33 10.93 3.39
C ALA A 27 -1.50 10.51 2.49
N THR A 28 -1.41 10.92 1.22
CA THR A 28 -2.15 10.33 0.11
C THR A 28 -1.16 9.66 -0.85
N ILE A 29 -1.33 8.37 -1.12
CA ILE A 29 -0.46 7.59 -1.99
C ILE A 29 -1.31 7.03 -3.13
N SER A 30 -0.92 7.29 -4.37
CA SER A 30 -1.60 6.75 -5.55
C SER A 30 -0.73 5.70 -6.22
N TYR A 31 -1.36 4.61 -6.63
CA TYR A 31 -0.75 3.53 -7.40
C TYR A 31 -1.44 3.42 -8.75
N ASP A 32 -0.66 3.30 -9.79
CA ASP A 32 -1.11 2.84 -11.09
C ASP A 32 -1.11 1.31 -11.10
N ILE A 33 -2.10 0.74 -11.79
CA ILE A 33 -2.28 -0.71 -11.87
C ILE A 33 -2.06 -1.16 -13.30
N VAL A 34 -1.15 -2.10 -13.48
CA VAL A 34 -0.88 -2.74 -14.78
C VAL A 34 -1.19 -4.23 -14.67
N ILE A 35 -1.88 -4.74 -15.68
CA ILE A 35 -2.21 -6.17 -15.76
C ILE A 35 -1.19 -6.88 -16.63
N ASN A 36 -0.56 -7.90 -16.07
CA ASN A 36 0.33 -8.78 -16.81
C ASN A 36 -0.48 -9.99 -17.30
N THR A 37 -0.78 -10.01 -18.59
CA THR A 37 -1.53 -11.10 -19.23
C THR A 37 -0.64 -12.28 -19.63
N GLY A 38 0.69 -12.17 -19.42
CA GLY A 38 1.67 -13.17 -19.85
C GLY A 38 1.86 -13.26 -21.37
N THR A 39 1.24 -12.36 -22.14
CA THR A 39 1.36 -12.28 -23.60
C THR A 39 1.70 -10.86 -24.02
N ASP A 40 2.46 -10.70 -25.13
CA ASP A 40 2.81 -9.38 -25.70
C ASP A 40 1.60 -8.59 -26.21
N LYS A 41 0.41 -9.19 -26.21
CA LYS A 41 -0.85 -8.54 -26.55
C LYS A 41 -1.71 -8.49 -25.28
N PRO A 42 -2.01 -7.30 -24.75
CA PRO A 42 -2.99 -7.17 -23.68
C PRO A 42 -4.33 -7.70 -24.20
N ARG A 43 -4.77 -8.85 -23.71
CA ARG A 43 -6.14 -9.30 -23.91
C ARG A 43 -6.99 -8.65 -22.86
N ALA A 44 -8.04 -7.94 -23.32
CA ALA A 44 -9.22 -7.51 -22.57
C ALA A 44 -9.00 -7.49 -21.03
N ALA A 45 -8.05 -6.70 -20.62
CA ALA A 45 -7.91 -6.26 -19.26
C ALA A 45 -8.91 -5.12 -19.00
N ASP A 46 -10.00 -5.10 -19.77
CA ASP A 46 -10.94 -3.99 -19.90
C ASP A 46 -11.51 -3.53 -18.56
N PHE A 47 -11.49 -4.38 -17.55
CA PHE A 47 -12.04 -4.05 -16.23
C PHE A 47 -11.06 -3.32 -15.31
N PHE A 48 -9.77 -3.54 -15.46
CA PHE A 48 -8.73 -2.93 -14.65
C PHE A 48 -7.80 -2.00 -15.46
N ASP A 49 -7.99 -1.93 -16.77
CA ASP A 49 -7.21 -1.00 -17.58
C ASP A 49 -7.55 0.44 -17.19
N GLY A 50 -6.51 1.20 -16.83
CA GLY A 50 -6.66 2.53 -16.25
C GLY A 50 -7.19 2.56 -14.81
N ALA A 51 -7.31 1.41 -14.14
CA ALA A 51 -7.66 1.38 -12.72
C ALA A 51 -6.57 2.06 -11.89
N THR A 52 -7.01 2.78 -10.86
CA THR A 52 -6.13 3.43 -9.89
C THR A 52 -6.45 2.95 -8.50
N ASN A 53 -5.42 2.88 -7.67
CA ASN A 53 -5.58 2.61 -6.24
C ASN A 53 -5.01 3.78 -5.45
N THR A 54 -5.85 4.44 -4.66
CA THR A 54 -5.44 5.58 -3.83
C THR A 54 -5.60 5.24 -2.36
N ILE A 55 -4.53 5.46 -1.61
CA ILE A 55 -4.50 5.23 -0.17
C ILE A 55 -4.42 6.56 0.55
N PHE A 56 -5.33 6.77 1.49
CA PHE A 56 -5.35 7.91 2.42
C PHE A 56 -4.98 7.40 3.80
N ILE A 57 -4.02 8.05 4.45
CA ILE A 57 -3.56 7.71 5.80
C ILE A 57 -3.69 8.95 6.68
N LYS A 58 -4.22 8.78 7.90
CA LYS A 58 -4.26 9.81 8.93
C LYS A 58 -4.23 9.17 10.32
N GLY A 59 -3.06 9.13 10.93
CA GLY A 59 -2.85 8.45 12.21
C GLY A 59 -3.28 6.99 12.15
N ASN A 60 -4.21 6.59 13.02
CA ASN A 60 -4.74 5.23 13.08
C ASN A 60 -5.82 4.92 12.03
N LYS A 61 -6.10 5.84 11.11
CA LYS A 61 -7.10 5.64 10.06
C LYS A 61 -6.43 5.45 8.72
N SER A 62 -6.99 4.56 7.93
CA SER A 62 -6.65 4.39 6.52
C SER A 62 -7.91 4.20 5.68
N ARG A 63 -7.85 4.68 4.44
CA ARG A 63 -8.81 4.40 3.38
C ARG A 63 -8.03 3.98 2.14
N THR A 64 -8.28 2.79 1.66
CA THR A 64 -7.80 2.31 0.36
C THR A 64 -8.97 2.37 -0.61
N GLU A 65 -8.82 3.08 -1.72
CA GLU A 65 -9.87 3.29 -2.70
C GLU A 65 -9.38 2.86 -4.08
N MET A 66 -9.99 1.85 -4.64
CA MET A 66 -9.76 1.38 -6.00
C MET A 66 -10.90 1.86 -6.89
N VAL A 67 -10.53 2.56 -7.97
CA VAL A 67 -11.46 3.03 -9.01
C VAL A 67 -11.12 2.30 -10.31
N SER A 68 -12.12 1.74 -10.94
CA SER A 68 -12.01 1.03 -12.22
C SER A 68 -13.22 1.31 -13.10
N SER A 69 -13.24 0.79 -14.32
CA SER A 69 -14.40 0.89 -15.21
C SER A 69 -15.64 0.18 -14.66
N LEU A 70 -15.48 -0.80 -13.77
CA LEU A 70 -16.60 -1.50 -13.10
C LEU A 70 -17.22 -0.67 -11.97
N GLY A 71 -16.47 0.26 -11.38
CA GLY A 71 -16.93 1.05 -10.24
C GLY A 71 -15.83 1.32 -9.23
N THR A 72 -16.27 1.64 -8.02
CA THR A 72 -15.36 1.99 -6.91
C THR A 72 -15.51 1.01 -5.76
N GLN A 73 -14.39 0.56 -5.22
CA GLN A 73 -14.34 -0.15 -3.96
C GLN A 73 -13.44 0.60 -2.99
N ALA A 74 -13.93 0.85 -1.78
CA ALA A 74 -13.10 1.45 -0.74
C ALA A 74 -13.13 0.63 0.54
N THR A 75 -11.96 0.44 1.15
CA THR A 75 -11.82 -0.15 2.48
C THR A 75 -11.39 0.93 3.45
N ILE A 76 -12.17 1.14 4.50
CA ILE A 76 -11.91 2.13 5.55
C ILE A 76 -11.61 1.39 6.84
N ILE A 77 -10.46 1.68 7.46
CA ILE A 77 -10.03 1.08 8.72
C ILE A 77 -9.78 2.21 9.72
N ASP A 78 -10.42 2.12 10.87
CA ASP A 78 -10.11 2.92 12.08
C ASP A 78 -9.57 1.95 13.15
N ALA A 79 -8.25 1.79 13.17
CA ALA A 79 -7.58 0.83 14.05
C ALA A 79 -7.81 1.15 15.55
N ALA A 80 -7.94 2.45 15.90
CA ALA A 80 -8.20 2.85 17.29
C ALA A 80 -9.57 2.40 17.78
N LYS A 81 -10.55 2.27 16.88
CA LYS A 81 -11.92 1.85 17.20
C LYS A 81 -12.22 0.41 16.82
N ASN A 82 -11.25 -0.31 16.24
CA ASN A 82 -11.47 -1.64 15.66
C ASN A 82 -12.65 -1.66 14.65
N ASN A 83 -12.83 -0.58 13.92
CA ASN A 83 -13.92 -0.43 12.96
C ASN A 83 -13.38 -0.57 11.53
N ILE A 84 -13.97 -1.49 10.79
CA ILE A 84 -13.59 -1.78 9.41
C ILE A 84 -14.86 -1.78 8.56
N ALA A 85 -14.82 -1.05 7.45
CA ALA A 85 -15.92 -0.99 6.52
C ALA A 85 -15.42 -1.10 5.08
N ILE A 86 -16.18 -1.82 4.25
CA ILE A 86 -15.96 -1.89 2.81
C ILE A 86 -17.16 -1.22 2.13
N LEU A 87 -16.86 -0.24 1.29
CA LEU A 87 -17.83 0.38 0.39
C LEU A 87 -17.63 -0.20 -1.00
N LYS A 88 -18.71 -0.60 -1.64
CA LYS A 88 -18.72 -1.05 -3.04
C LYS A 88 -19.76 -0.25 -3.81
N GLU A 89 -19.37 0.32 -4.95
CA GLU A 89 -20.25 1.07 -5.84
C GLU A 89 -20.08 0.54 -7.26
N PHE A 90 -21.11 -0.15 -7.76
CA PHE A 90 -21.16 -0.74 -9.10
C PHE A 90 -22.42 -0.26 -9.81
N GLY A 91 -22.28 0.73 -10.69
CA GLY A 91 -23.42 1.42 -11.29
C GLY A 91 -24.32 2.05 -10.22
N GLU A 92 -25.60 1.67 -10.19
CA GLU A 92 -26.57 2.16 -9.20
C GLU A 92 -26.50 1.42 -7.85
N GLN A 93 -25.80 0.28 -7.81
CA GLN A 93 -25.72 -0.55 -6.61
C GLN A 93 -24.62 -0.02 -5.69
N LYS A 94 -25.00 0.26 -4.43
CA LYS A 94 -24.09 0.75 -3.40
C LYS A 94 -24.24 -0.06 -2.13
N TYR A 95 -23.15 -0.64 -1.67
CA TYR A 95 -23.12 -1.52 -0.50
C TYR A 95 -22.12 -0.98 0.53
N LEU A 96 -22.55 -0.97 1.78
CA LEU A 96 -21.72 -0.74 2.96
C LEU A 96 -21.66 -2.03 3.77
N ILE A 97 -20.50 -2.67 3.79
CA ILE A 97 -20.26 -3.91 4.52
C ILE A 97 -19.44 -3.55 5.76
N GLN A 98 -19.99 -3.81 6.93
CA GLN A 98 -19.30 -3.62 8.20
C GLN A 98 -18.67 -4.92 8.65
N LEU A 99 -17.40 -4.87 9.05
CA LEU A 99 -16.63 -6.02 9.48
C LEU A 99 -16.16 -5.84 10.92
N THR A 100 -16.21 -6.93 11.67
CA THR A 100 -15.47 -7.05 12.92
C THR A 100 -13.99 -7.35 12.63
N PRO A 101 -13.05 -7.17 13.58
CA PRO A 101 -11.68 -7.61 13.42
C PRO A 101 -11.55 -9.10 13.09
N ALA A 102 -12.46 -9.94 13.61
CA ALA A 102 -12.51 -11.38 13.30
C ALA A 102 -12.89 -11.62 11.84
N ASN A 103 -13.92 -10.93 11.32
CA ASN A 103 -14.30 -11.01 9.91
C ASN A 103 -13.17 -10.52 8.99
N TRP A 104 -12.47 -9.46 9.37
CA TRP A 104 -11.33 -8.93 8.62
C TRP A 104 -10.19 -9.95 8.54
N LYS A 105 -9.86 -10.57 9.67
CA LYS A 105 -8.86 -11.63 9.73
C LYS A 105 -9.26 -12.82 8.85
N GLU A 106 -10.51 -13.26 8.92
CA GLU A 106 -11.04 -14.34 8.10
C GLU A 106 -10.95 -14.00 6.60
N ALA A 107 -11.42 -12.80 6.21
CA ALA A 107 -11.36 -12.33 4.82
C ALA A 107 -9.94 -12.28 4.25
N ASN A 108 -8.95 -12.03 5.11
CA ASN A 108 -7.54 -11.92 4.72
C ASN A 108 -6.71 -13.15 5.10
N GLN A 109 -7.32 -14.25 5.52
CA GLN A 109 -6.60 -15.44 6.00
C GLN A 109 -5.54 -15.97 5.02
N LYS A 110 -5.82 -15.91 3.72
CA LYS A 110 -4.88 -16.31 2.67
C LYS A 110 -3.64 -15.40 2.59
N ASN A 111 -3.75 -14.19 3.11
CA ASN A 111 -2.72 -13.14 3.08
C ASN A 111 -2.05 -12.96 4.46
N ASP A 112 -2.36 -13.80 5.43
CA ASP A 112 -1.71 -13.77 6.74
C ASP A 112 -0.33 -14.45 6.68
N ASN A 113 0.55 -14.06 7.60
CA ASN A 113 1.85 -14.71 7.81
C ASN A 113 2.73 -14.78 6.55
N VAL A 114 2.78 -13.69 5.78
CA VAL A 114 3.69 -13.57 4.64
C VAL A 114 5.13 -13.58 5.14
N GLU A 115 5.94 -14.48 4.59
CA GLU A 115 7.37 -14.54 4.82
C GLU A 115 8.10 -13.75 3.73
N PHE A 116 9.00 -12.83 4.12
CA PHE A 116 9.80 -12.06 3.17
C PHE A 116 11.25 -12.51 3.13
N THR A 117 11.74 -12.78 1.92
CA THR A 117 13.16 -12.95 1.63
C THR A 117 13.67 -11.68 0.96
N TYR A 118 14.67 -11.05 1.56
CA TYR A 118 15.24 -9.79 1.09
C TYR A 118 16.37 -10.04 0.10
N SER A 119 16.45 -9.19 -0.94
CA SER A 119 17.50 -9.20 -1.96
C SER A 119 18.34 -7.94 -1.87
N GLU A 120 19.56 -7.98 -2.38
CA GLU A 120 20.44 -6.80 -2.50
C GLU A 120 20.09 -5.95 -3.73
N GLU A 121 19.19 -6.44 -4.60
CA GLU A 121 18.74 -5.68 -5.76
C GLU A 121 18.03 -4.40 -5.34
N THR A 122 18.36 -3.31 -6.03
CA THR A 122 17.75 -2.00 -5.79
C THR A 122 17.31 -1.36 -7.09
N LYS A 123 16.26 -0.53 -7.01
CA LYS A 123 15.83 0.38 -8.07
C LYS A 123 15.32 1.69 -7.48
N THR A 124 15.11 2.69 -8.33
CA THR A 124 14.54 3.98 -7.90
C THR A 124 13.11 4.10 -8.41
N ILE A 125 12.18 4.45 -7.51
CA ILE A 125 10.77 4.75 -7.83
C ILE A 125 10.44 6.10 -7.23
N LEU A 126 9.98 7.06 -8.02
CA LEU A 126 9.69 8.45 -7.60
C LEU A 126 10.83 9.12 -6.81
N GLY A 127 12.09 8.81 -7.15
CA GLY A 127 13.27 9.36 -6.46
C GLY A 127 13.65 8.64 -5.16
N TYR A 128 12.84 7.67 -4.69
CA TYR A 128 13.15 6.85 -3.52
C TYR A 128 13.94 5.62 -3.91
N LYS A 129 15.02 5.33 -3.17
CA LYS A 129 15.72 4.05 -3.30
C LYS A 129 14.81 2.94 -2.74
N CYS A 130 14.56 1.92 -3.57
CA CYS A 130 13.75 0.77 -3.21
C CYS A 130 14.58 -0.49 -3.21
N ASN A 131 14.39 -1.32 -2.21
CA ASN A 131 14.98 -2.64 -2.08
C ASN A 131 13.96 -3.69 -2.50
N LYS A 132 14.43 -4.79 -3.10
CA LYS A 132 13.58 -5.91 -3.50
C LYS A 132 13.39 -6.88 -2.36
N ALA A 133 12.18 -7.38 -2.24
CA ALA A 133 11.88 -8.56 -1.45
C ALA A 133 10.94 -9.50 -2.23
N ILE A 134 10.99 -10.77 -1.87
CA ILE A 134 10.07 -11.79 -2.37
C ILE A 134 9.20 -12.21 -1.20
N GLY A 135 7.89 -11.94 -1.31
CA GLY A 135 6.90 -12.41 -0.38
C GLY A 135 6.43 -13.81 -0.74
N LYS A 136 6.27 -14.67 0.28
CA LYS A 136 5.71 -16.01 0.15
C LYS A 136 4.47 -16.12 1.02
N LEU A 137 3.34 -16.42 0.39
CA LEU A 137 2.06 -16.66 1.04
C LEU A 137 2.02 -18.07 1.67
N PRO A 138 1.10 -18.34 2.61
CA PRO A 138 0.96 -19.66 3.25
C PRO A 138 0.69 -20.81 2.29
N ASP A 139 0.06 -20.52 1.13
CA ASP A 139 -0.20 -21.51 0.08
C ASP A 139 1.02 -21.80 -0.82
N GLY A 140 2.16 -21.14 -0.54
CA GLY A 140 3.39 -21.26 -1.32
C GLY A 140 3.49 -20.29 -2.50
N THR A 141 2.43 -19.54 -2.82
CA THR A 141 2.47 -18.52 -3.87
C THR A 141 3.48 -17.43 -3.52
N THR A 142 4.26 -17.00 -4.50
CA THR A 142 5.27 -15.95 -4.32
C THR A 142 4.92 -14.72 -5.15
N PHE A 143 5.33 -13.56 -4.66
CA PHE A 143 5.20 -12.28 -5.35
C PHE A 143 6.41 -11.39 -5.10
N VAL A 144 6.70 -10.49 -6.03
CA VAL A 144 7.79 -9.52 -5.90
C VAL A 144 7.24 -8.24 -5.29
N VAL A 145 8.02 -7.63 -4.38
CA VAL A 145 7.76 -6.31 -3.83
C VAL A 145 9.03 -5.47 -3.78
N TRP A 146 8.91 -4.21 -4.17
CA TRP A 146 9.93 -3.19 -4.03
C TRP A 146 9.46 -2.20 -2.97
N TYR A 147 10.23 -2.02 -1.91
CA TYR A 147 9.88 -1.17 -0.79
C TYR A 147 11.00 -0.18 -0.49
N THR A 148 10.62 0.98 0.06
CA THR A 148 11.59 1.97 0.55
C THR A 148 11.55 2.04 2.07
N THR A 149 12.72 2.17 2.68
CA THR A 149 12.87 2.45 4.12
C THR A 149 12.89 3.95 4.43
N ASP A 150 12.93 4.81 3.42
CA ASP A 150 12.89 6.27 3.60
C ASP A 150 11.53 6.75 4.11
N LEU A 151 10.46 5.99 3.79
CA LEU A 151 9.08 6.23 4.22
C LEU A 151 8.59 5.02 5.03
N VAL A 152 8.32 5.22 6.30
CA VAL A 152 7.85 4.15 7.19
C VAL A 152 6.45 4.48 7.69
N PRO A 153 5.40 3.82 7.16
CA PRO A 153 4.04 4.00 7.65
C PRO A 153 3.94 3.61 9.13
N GLU A 154 3.38 4.49 9.95
CA GLU A 154 3.09 4.17 11.35
C GLU A 154 1.92 3.20 11.47
N ASN A 155 0.85 3.46 10.71
CA ASN A 155 -0.24 2.51 10.51
C ASN A 155 0.04 1.69 9.23
N LYS A 156 0.08 0.37 9.35
CA LYS A 156 0.36 -0.56 8.24
C LYS A 156 -0.86 -1.38 7.82
N ASP A 157 -2.03 -1.13 8.40
CA ASP A 157 -3.23 -1.93 8.14
C ASP A 157 -3.71 -1.84 6.69
N PHE A 158 -3.46 -0.71 6.02
CA PHE A 158 -3.79 -0.52 4.60
C PHE A 158 -2.97 -1.41 3.65
N GLN A 159 -1.78 -1.82 4.06
CA GLN A 159 -0.90 -2.69 3.28
C GLN A 159 -0.83 -4.10 3.89
N TYR A 160 -1.99 -4.72 4.12
CA TYR A 160 -2.14 -5.95 4.88
C TYR A 160 -1.11 -7.04 4.51
N VAL A 161 -0.97 -7.36 3.24
CA VAL A 161 0.00 -8.35 2.72
C VAL A 161 1.45 -7.91 2.96
N ASN A 162 1.71 -6.61 2.88
CA ASN A 162 3.05 -6.01 2.98
C ASN A 162 3.34 -5.43 4.38
N ARG A 163 2.49 -5.69 5.40
CA ARG A 163 2.58 -5.04 6.73
C ARG A 163 3.86 -5.34 7.49
N SER A 164 4.50 -6.49 7.26
CA SER A 164 5.76 -6.86 7.91
C SER A 164 7.01 -6.29 7.23
N LEU A 165 6.86 -5.59 6.08
CA LEU A 165 7.97 -4.87 5.47
C LEU A 165 8.49 -3.74 6.38
N PRO A 166 9.80 -3.44 6.34
CA PRO A 166 10.38 -2.37 7.15
C PRO A 166 10.04 -0.96 6.66
N GLY A 167 9.27 -0.82 5.58
CA GLY A 167 8.90 0.47 4.99
C GLY A 167 7.67 0.41 4.10
N LEU A 168 7.52 1.41 3.23
CA LEU A 168 6.41 1.51 2.29
C LEU A 168 6.64 0.64 1.06
N ALA A 169 5.68 -0.20 0.70
CA ALA A 169 5.66 -0.91 -0.57
C ALA A 169 5.45 0.10 -1.72
N MET A 170 6.47 0.25 -2.57
CA MET A 170 6.46 1.20 -3.69
C MET A 170 6.00 0.55 -4.99
N GLU A 171 6.27 -0.73 -5.16
CA GLU A 171 5.75 -1.54 -6.25
C GLU A 171 5.57 -2.97 -5.73
N TYR A 172 4.46 -3.59 -6.06
CA TYR A 172 4.21 -4.97 -5.67
C TYR A 172 3.28 -5.67 -6.65
N GLU A 173 3.45 -6.99 -6.71
CA GLU A 173 2.59 -7.88 -7.49
C GLU A 173 1.45 -8.41 -6.63
N SER A 174 0.30 -8.64 -7.25
CA SER A 174 -0.86 -9.28 -6.65
C SER A 174 -1.58 -10.11 -7.70
N ASN A 175 -2.18 -11.22 -7.28
CA ASN A 175 -2.99 -12.05 -8.16
C ASN A 175 -4.47 -11.86 -7.84
N ILE A 176 -5.27 -11.56 -8.85
CA ILE A 176 -6.74 -11.52 -8.76
C ILE A 176 -7.30 -12.53 -9.77
N GLY A 177 -7.79 -13.66 -9.26
CA GLY A 177 -8.14 -14.78 -10.11
C GLY A 177 -6.92 -15.26 -10.92
N ASN A 178 -7.05 -15.28 -12.24
CA ASN A 178 -5.97 -15.67 -13.17
C ASN A 178 -5.11 -14.50 -13.64
N PHE A 179 -5.35 -13.28 -13.14
CA PHE A 179 -4.61 -12.10 -13.56
C PHE A 179 -3.52 -11.75 -12.56
N LYS A 180 -2.33 -11.47 -13.09
CA LYS A 180 -1.23 -10.91 -12.31
C LYS A 180 -1.24 -9.39 -12.49
N LEU A 181 -1.41 -8.68 -11.38
CA LEU A 181 -1.46 -7.22 -11.33
C LEU A 181 -0.15 -6.71 -10.74
N THR A 182 0.35 -5.62 -11.30
CA THR A 182 1.46 -4.87 -10.72
C THR A 182 0.94 -3.50 -10.31
N TYR A 183 1.09 -3.19 -9.03
CA TYR A 183 0.80 -1.88 -8.43
C TYR A 183 2.11 -1.11 -8.32
N THR A 184 2.18 0.08 -8.92
CA THR A 184 3.37 0.94 -8.83
C THR A 184 2.97 2.31 -8.33
N VAL A 185 3.65 2.82 -7.29
CA VAL A 185 3.38 4.17 -6.79
C VAL A 185 3.66 5.20 -7.89
N SER A 186 2.63 5.96 -8.24
CA SER A 186 2.69 7.04 -9.22
C SER A 186 2.72 8.43 -8.57
N LYS A 187 2.23 8.55 -7.32
CA LYS A 187 2.24 9.82 -6.58
C LYS A 187 2.25 9.61 -5.08
N ILE A 188 3.02 10.44 -4.37
CA ILE A 188 2.98 10.57 -2.91
C ILE A 188 2.74 12.03 -2.56
N ASN A 189 1.68 12.32 -1.81
CA ASN A 189 1.38 13.65 -1.29
C ASN A 189 1.37 13.59 0.24
N LEU A 190 2.23 14.37 0.87
CA LEU A 190 2.40 14.46 2.31
C LEU A 190 1.65 15.64 2.94
N SER A 191 0.76 16.27 2.18
CA SER A 191 -0.16 17.29 2.71
C SER A 191 -1.24 16.67 3.59
N PRO A 192 -1.84 17.44 4.51
CA PRO A 192 -2.90 16.96 5.38
C PRO A 192 -4.05 16.32 4.61
N VAL A 193 -4.55 15.18 5.11
CA VAL A 193 -5.69 14.46 4.55
C VAL A 193 -6.97 14.91 5.26
N PRO A 194 -8.02 15.34 4.53
CA PRO A 194 -9.30 15.72 5.14
C PRO A 194 -9.89 14.58 5.97
N ALA A 195 -10.32 14.86 7.19
CA ALA A 195 -10.91 13.84 8.07
C ALA A 195 -12.15 13.17 7.47
N ALA A 196 -12.92 13.91 6.66
CA ALA A 196 -14.11 13.42 5.96
C ALA A 196 -13.82 12.23 5.00
N LYS A 197 -12.56 12.03 4.59
CA LYS A 197 -12.19 10.85 3.78
C LYS A 197 -12.44 9.52 4.50
N PHE A 198 -12.50 9.54 5.82
CA PHE A 198 -12.68 8.35 6.65
C PHE A 198 -14.11 8.21 7.21
N ASP A 199 -15.00 9.13 6.85
CA ASP A 199 -16.39 9.08 7.28
C ASP A 199 -17.16 8.03 6.45
N LEU A 200 -18.04 7.28 7.13
CA LEU A 200 -18.96 6.36 6.46
C LEU A 200 -20.18 7.13 5.94
N PRO A 201 -20.71 6.75 4.76
CA PRO A 201 -21.95 7.34 4.25
C PRO A 201 -23.11 7.07 5.20
N LYS A 202 -23.94 8.10 5.43
CA LYS A 202 -25.11 8.02 6.32
C LYS A 202 -26.37 7.51 5.60
N SER A 203 -26.39 7.53 4.28
CA SER A 203 -27.51 7.15 3.43
C SER A 203 -27.05 6.74 2.04
N GLY A 204 -27.96 6.18 1.23
CA GLY A 204 -27.67 5.82 -0.16
C GLY A 204 -26.94 4.49 -0.34
N TYR A 205 -26.65 3.77 0.73
CA TYR A 205 -26.01 2.45 0.69
C TYR A 205 -26.91 1.41 1.36
N ARG A 206 -26.98 0.23 0.75
CA ARG A 206 -27.50 -0.96 1.43
C ARG A 206 -26.46 -1.45 2.40
N VAL A 207 -26.78 -1.42 3.69
CA VAL A 207 -25.93 -1.98 4.74
C VAL A 207 -26.07 -3.50 4.72
N MET A 208 -24.92 -4.18 4.70
CA MET A 208 -24.84 -5.65 4.69
C MET A 208 -23.91 -6.12 5.81
N SER A 209 -24.21 -7.28 6.37
CA SER A 209 -23.27 -8.01 7.21
C SER A 209 -22.16 -8.64 6.35
N TYR A 210 -21.07 -9.02 7.01
CA TYR A 210 -20.00 -9.76 6.34
C TYR A 210 -20.49 -11.09 5.74
N GLU A 211 -21.36 -11.81 6.47
CA GLU A 211 -21.91 -13.08 6.01
C GLU A 211 -22.78 -12.93 4.76
N GLU A 212 -23.63 -11.90 4.72
CA GLU A 212 -24.43 -11.60 3.52
C GLU A 212 -23.54 -11.29 2.31
N SER A 213 -22.38 -10.66 2.54
CA SER A 213 -21.46 -10.27 1.47
C SER A 213 -20.68 -11.42 0.85
N LYS A 214 -20.61 -12.59 1.52
CA LYS A 214 -19.94 -13.80 0.98
C LYS A 214 -20.73 -14.49 -0.14
N GLY A 215 -22.01 -14.23 -0.22
CA GLY A 215 -22.91 -14.83 -1.21
C GLY A 215 -23.07 -14.03 -2.52
N GLN A 216 -22.29 -12.95 -2.68
CA GLN A 216 -22.38 -12.05 -3.85
C GLN A 216 -21.11 -12.01 -4.67
#